data_1855b8384024def838f7b61f1948e66e
#
_entry.id   1855b8384024def838f7b61f1948e66e
#
_cell.length_a   1.000
_cell.length_b   1.000
_cell.length_c   1.000
_cell.angle_alpha   90.00
_cell.angle_beta   90.00
_cell.angle_gamma   90.00
#
_symmetry.space_group_name_H-M   'P 1'
#
loop_
_entity.id
_entity.type
_entity.pdbx_description
1 polymer ?
#
loop_
_entity_poly.entity_id
_entity_poly.type
_entity_poly.pdbx_seq_one_letter_code
_entity_poly.pdbx_strand_id
1 'polypeptide(L)'
;MRTLRGRLARPYPLGILALALILLVQPWGLTVADTKHDLAADPLHFLRGALSAYTDTFTLGQLQNQAYGYLFPQGPFFVLTQPLPDWVAQRLWWLLVLSVGFIGFHKLACKVGLRGRWVWVAAMLYALSPRTLSTLTAISSETWPVMLAPWVILPFLNAKLTWRDAAAATIPVALMGAVNATATIAACIPAAVILLYRRAFTPGAAWLLG
;
A
#
# COMPACT_ATOMS: atom_id res chain seq x y z
N MET A 1 -23.57 -0.36 -35.52
CA MET A 1 -22.12 -0.54 -35.69
C MET A 1 -21.37 0.26 -34.61
N ARG A 2 -21.13 -0.31 -33.43
CA ARG A 2 -20.24 0.27 -32.41
C ARG A 2 -18.82 -0.13 -32.80
N THR A 3 -18.10 0.82 -33.35
CA THR A 3 -16.68 0.68 -33.68
C THR A 3 -15.89 0.18 -32.48
N LEU A 4 -15.20 -0.91 -32.65
CA LEU A 4 -14.06 -1.40 -31.90
C LEU A 4 -12.92 -0.36 -31.93
N ARG A 5 -13.14 0.84 -31.40
CA ARG A 5 -12.06 1.76 -31.12
C ARG A 5 -11.28 1.17 -29.94
N GLY A 6 -10.08 0.72 -30.26
CA GLY A 6 -9.12 0.00 -29.52
C GLY A 6 -9.15 0.28 -28.02
N ARG A 7 -9.05 -0.77 -27.24
CA ARG A 7 -8.50 -0.71 -25.89
C ARG A 7 -7.07 -0.15 -26.04
N LEU A 8 -6.97 1.18 -26.14
CA LEU A 8 -5.70 1.87 -25.93
C LEU A 8 -5.18 1.28 -24.61
N ALA A 9 -4.09 0.56 -24.69
CA ALA A 9 -3.39 0.03 -23.52
C ALA A 9 -3.33 1.17 -22.53
N ARG A 10 -3.98 1.01 -21.37
CA ARG A 10 -4.02 2.07 -20.36
C ARG A 10 -2.58 2.44 -20.06
N PRO A 11 -2.20 3.73 -20.04
CA PRO A 11 -0.79 4.13 -19.93
C PRO A 11 -0.19 3.87 -18.52
N TYR A 12 -0.73 2.87 -17.78
CA TYR A 12 -0.15 2.44 -16.51
C TYR A 12 1.34 2.06 -16.63
N PRO A 13 1.77 1.28 -17.65
CA PRO A 13 3.19 0.95 -17.78
C PRO A 13 4.08 2.18 -17.89
N LEU A 14 3.65 3.23 -18.59
CA LEU A 14 4.41 4.48 -18.69
C LEU A 14 4.48 5.22 -17.34
N GLY A 15 3.39 5.24 -16.57
CA GLY A 15 3.38 5.82 -15.23
C GLY A 15 4.28 5.03 -14.28
N ILE A 16 4.22 3.70 -14.30
CA ILE A 16 5.08 2.84 -13.48
C ILE A 16 6.55 3.00 -13.90
N LEU A 17 6.83 3.09 -15.19
CA LEU A 17 8.19 3.35 -15.68
C LEU A 17 8.71 4.71 -15.19
N ALA A 18 7.88 5.76 -15.22
CA ALA A 18 8.25 7.06 -14.68
C ALA A 18 8.56 6.99 -13.18
N LEU A 19 7.75 6.28 -12.39
CA LEU A 19 8.02 6.03 -10.96
C LEU A 19 9.34 5.27 -10.77
N ALA A 20 9.60 4.23 -11.57
CA ALA A 20 10.84 3.47 -11.52
C ALA A 20 12.06 4.36 -11.83
N LEU A 21 11.98 5.20 -12.86
CA LEU A 21 13.06 6.13 -13.21
C LEU A 21 13.35 7.13 -12.08
N ILE A 22 12.32 7.66 -11.42
CA ILE A 22 12.48 8.55 -10.26
C ILE A 22 13.22 7.85 -9.12
N LEU A 23 12.87 6.59 -8.82
CA LEU A 23 13.53 5.81 -7.78
C LEU A 23 14.99 5.44 -8.15
N LEU A 24 15.30 5.30 -9.42
CA LEU A 24 16.68 5.02 -9.91
C LEU A 24 17.61 6.23 -9.92
N VAL A 25 17.08 7.46 -9.78
CA VAL A 25 17.90 8.68 -9.64
C VAL A 25 18.68 8.71 -8.31
N GLN A 26 18.20 7.97 -7.31
CA GLN A 26 18.88 7.89 -6.01
C GLN A 26 20.24 7.17 -6.11
N PRO A 27 21.21 7.46 -5.21
CA PRO A 27 22.52 6.85 -5.23
C PRO A 27 22.45 5.31 -5.22
N TRP A 28 23.16 4.69 -6.14
CA TRP A 28 23.16 3.24 -6.29
C TRP A 28 23.99 2.58 -5.18
N GLY A 29 23.61 1.38 -4.80
CA GLY A 29 24.31 0.64 -3.75
C GLY A 29 23.99 1.09 -2.32
N LEU A 30 23.23 2.18 -2.14
CA LEU A 30 22.83 2.64 -0.80
C LEU A 30 21.40 2.24 -0.47
N THR A 31 21.22 1.78 0.76
CA THR A 31 19.90 1.53 1.38
C THR A 31 19.59 2.64 2.38
N VAL A 32 18.32 2.87 2.61
CA VAL A 32 17.82 3.73 3.69
C VAL A 32 17.36 2.83 4.83
N ALA A 33 17.57 3.29 6.07
CA ALA A 33 17.26 2.49 7.26
C ALA A 33 15.81 1.99 7.28
N ASP A 34 14.84 2.75 6.73
CA ASP A 34 13.41 2.43 6.78
C ASP A 34 13.09 1.68 8.10
N THR A 35 12.21 1.85 8.85
CA THR A 35 11.98 1.41 10.23
C THR A 35 12.62 0.07 10.67
N LYS A 36 12.83 -0.86 9.77
CA LYS A 36 13.39 -2.21 9.99
C LYS A 36 14.40 -2.57 8.90
N HIS A 37 15.60 -2.03 9.03
CA HIS A 37 16.70 -2.34 8.12
C HIS A 37 16.98 -3.86 8.03
N ASP A 38 16.90 -4.55 9.15
CA ASP A 38 17.15 -6.00 9.25
C ASP A 38 16.20 -6.82 8.37
N LEU A 39 14.97 -6.34 8.14
CA LEU A 39 14.03 -6.99 7.23
C LEU A 39 14.52 -6.98 5.78
N ALA A 40 15.26 -5.97 5.36
CA ALA A 40 15.83 -5.91 4.02
C ALA A 40 17.15 -6.69 3.93
N ALA A 41 17.99 -6.64 4.97
CA ALA A 41 19.32 -7.24 4.99
C ALA A 41 19.30 -8.76 5.23
N ASP A 42 18.49 -9.23 6.19
CA ASP A 42 18.30 -10.66 6.48
C ASP A 42 16.83 -10.97 6.82
N PRO A 43 15.96 -11.05 5.79
CA PRO A 43 14.55 -11.23 5.98
C PRO A 43 14.17 -12.53 6.70
N LEU A 44 14.90 -13.62 6.48
CA LEU A 44 14.61 -14.90 7.12
C LEU A 44 14.92 -14.89 8.61
N HIS A 45 16.05 -14.31 9.00
CA HIS A 45 16.40 -14.15 10.41
C HIS A 45 15.40 -13.23 11.12
N PHE A 46 15.11 -12.07 10.52
CA PHE A 46 14.12 -11.12 11.04
C PHE A 46 12.74 -11.77 11.26
N LEU A 47 12.23 -12.50 10.25
CA LEU A 47 10.90 -13.12 10.35
C LEU A 47 10.82 -14.25 11.37
N ARG A 48 11.90 -15.01 11.57
CA ARG A 48 11.97 -16.00 12.65
C ARG A 48 11.87 -15.33 14.03
N GLY A 49 12.59 -14.22 14.22
CA GLY A 49 12.47 -13.41 15.43
C GLY A 49 11.09 -12.80 15.62
N ALA A 50 10.44 -12.38 14.52
CA ALA A 50 9.12 -11.76 14.55
C ALA A 50 7.97 -12.72 14.97
N LEU A 51 8.19 -14.03 14.93
CA LEU A 51 7.25 -15.02 15.45
C LEU A 51 7.20 -15.06 16.96
N SER A 52 8.20 -14.49 17.65
CA SER A 52 8.19 -14.35 19.11
C SER A 52 7.68 -12.97 19.51
N ALA A 53 6.84 -12.91 20.53
CA ALA A 53 6.43 -11.65 21.12
C ALA A 53 7.53 -11.03 22.02
N TYR A 54 8.58 -11.76 22.31
CA TYR A 54 9.69 -11.38 23.18
C TYR A 54 11.01 -11.43 22.43
N THR A 55 11.89 -10.45 22.68
CA THR A 55 13.27 -10.43 22.18
C THR A 55 14.24 -10.15 23.32
N ASP A 56 15.36 -10.85 23.32
CA ASP A 56 16.50 -10.67 24.21
C ASP A 56 17.66 -9.91 23.54
N THR A 57 17.50 -9.49 22.30
CA THR A 57 18.54 -8.81 21.51
C THR A 57 18.98 -7.49 22.13
N PHE A 58 18.07 -6.80 22.84
CA PHE A 58 18.33 -5.52 23.47
C PHE A 58 17.98 -5.57 24.95
N THR A 59 18.84 -4.98 25.80
CA THR A 59 18.65 -4.90 27.24
C THR A 59 18.57 -6.29 27.93
N LEU A 60 17.76 -6.42 28.96
CA LEU A 60 17.46 -7.69 29.65
C LEU A 60 16.26 -8.43 29.01
N GLY A 61 15.89 -8.02 27.80
CA GLY A 61 14.73 -8.52 27.08
C GLY A 61 13.54 -7.56 27.09
N GLN A 62 12.78 -7.54 26.00
CA GLN A 62 11.62 -6.68 25.84
C GLN A 62 10.54 -7.32 24.95
N LEU A 63 9.30 -6.83 25.07
CA LEU A 63 8.23 -7.19 24.17
C LEU A 63 8.47 -6.61 22.78
N GLN A 64 8.35 -7.44 21.76
CA GLN A 64 8.33 -7.02 20.36
C GLN A 64 6.89 -6.72 19.94
N ASN A 65 6.47 -5.48 20.07
CA ASN A 65 5.08 -5.11 19.80
C ASN A 65 4.76 -4.78 18.33
N GLN A 66 5.75 -4.78 17.43
CA GLN A 66 5.55 -4.42 16.02
C GLN A 66 6.12 -5.43 15.01
N ALA A 67 7.05 -6.29 15.41
CA ALA A 67 7.75 -7.17 14.48
C ALA A 67 6.80 -8.13 13.74
N TYR A 68 5.78 -8.65 14.43
CA TYR A 68 4.78 -9.55 13.85
C TYR A 68 3.99 -8.93 12.68
N GLY A 69 3.80 -7.61 12.67
CA GLY A 69 3.11 -6.92 11.58
C GLY A 69 3.85 -7.00 10.25
N TYR A 70 5.16 -7.22 10.28
CA TYR A 70 5.96 -7.41 9.07
C TYR A 70 5.89 -8.82 8.49
N LEU A 71 5.28 -9.78 9.20
CA LEU A 71 5.08 -11.13 8.68
C LEU A 71 4.30 -11.13 7.36
N PHE A 72 3.42 -10.15 7.15
CA PHE A 72 2.69 -9.98 5.91
C PHE A 72 2.26 -8.52 5.71
N PRO A 73 2.36 -7.96 4.47
CA PRO A 73 2.85 -8.57 3.22
C PRO A 73 4.36 -8.38 2.99
N GLN A 74 5.04 -7.57 3.80
CA GLN A 74 6.43 -7.16 3.58
C GLN A 74 7.40 -8.34 3.69
N GLY A 75 7.22 -9.21 4.69
CA GLY A 75 8.08 -10.36 4.90
C GLY A 75 8.22 -11.26 3.68
N PRO A 76 7.14 -11.80 3.12
CA PRO A 76 7.20 -12.59 1.89
C PRO A 76 7.84 -11.84 0.72
N PHE A 77 7.60 -10.54 0.58
CA PHE A 77 8.24 -9.74 -0.46
C PHE A 77 9.77 -9.73 -0.33
N PHE A 78 10.29 -9.42 0.86
CA PHE A 78 11.73 -9.35 1.09
C PHE A 78 12.39 -10.74 1.03
N VAL A 79 11.71 -11.81 1.47
CA VAL A 79 12.19 -13.19 1.28
C VAL A 79 12.31 -13.53 -0.21
N LEU A 80 11.32 -13.20 -1.01
CA LEU A 80 11.34 -13.46 -2.46
C LEU A 80 12.40 -12.64 -3.19
N THR A 81 12.73 -11.46 -2.68
CA THR A 81 13.74 -10.57 -3.28
C THR A 81 15.12 -10.72 -2.66
N GLN A 82 15.31 -11.60 -1.67
CA GLN A 82 16.59 -11.85 -1.00
C GLN A 82 17.77 -12.16 -1.95
N PRO A 83 17.60 -12.82 -3.12
CA PRO A 83 18.71 -13.02 -4.06
C PRO A 83 19.21 -11.72 -4.73
N LEU A 84 18.48 -10.62 -4.60
CA LEU A 84 18.87 -9.32 -5.16
C LEU A 84 19.68 -8.52 -4.13
N PRO A 85 20.51 -7.56 -4.58
CA PRO A 85 21.12 -6.58 -3.68
C PRO A 85 20.05 -5.84 -2.86
N ASP A 86 20.28 -5.58 -1.58
CA ASP A 86 19.31 -4.98 -0.66
C ASP A 86 18.74 -3.66 -1.17
N TRP A 87 19.58 -2.81 -1.77
CA TRP A 87 19.14 -1.55 -2.35
C TRP A 87 18.19 -1.74 -3.55
N VAL A 88 18.30 -2.84 -4.29
CA VAL A 88 17.36 -3.19 -5.38
C VAL A 88 16.05 -3.67 -4.79
N ALA A 89 16.10 -4.59 -3.82
CA ALA A 89 14.92 -5.10 -3.13
C ALA A 89 14.11 -3.95 -2.50
N GLN A 90 14.77 -3.02 -1.81
CA GLN A 90 14.13 -1.85 -1.21
C GLN A 90 13.45 -0.96 -2.26
N ARG A 91 14.08 -0.71 -3.40
CA ARG A 91 13.49 0.11 -4.48
C ARG A 91 12.35 -0.58 -5.19
N LEU A 92 12.42 -1.88 -5.34
CA LEU A 92 11.30 -2.67 -5.88
C LEU A 92 10.09 -2.63 -4.92
N TRP A 93 10.33 -2.67 -3.61
CA TRP A 93 9.29 -2.45 -2.62
C TRP A 93 8.66 -1.07 -2.76
N TRP A 94 9.46 -0.02 -2.83
CA TRP A 94 8.95 1.35 -3.00
C TRP A 94 8.21 1.53 -4.33
N LEU A 95 8.71 0.93 -5.40
CA LEU A 95 8.03 0.94 -6.69
C LEU A 95 6.66 0.26 -6.61
N LEU A 96 6.55 -0.86 -5.91
CA LEU A 96 5.29 -1.55 -5.66
C LEU A 96 4.33 -0.63 -4.89
N VAL A 97 4.78 -0.04 -3.78
CA VAL A 97 4.00 0.87 -2.93
C VAL A 97 3.44 2.04 -3.75
N LEU A 98 4.31 2.76 -4.47
CA LEU A 98 3.90 3.91 -5.29
C LEU A 98 2.99 3.50 -6.45
N SER A 99 3.25 2.36 -7.11
CA SER A 99 2.45 1.86 -8.22
C SER A 99 1.03 1.49 -7.78
N VAL A 100 0.90 0.86 -6.62
CA VAL A 100 -0.41 0.51 -6.04
C VAL A 100 -1.21 1.78 -5.77
N GLY A 101 -0.60 2.79 -5.16
CA GLY A 101 -1.24 4.09 -4.92
C GLY A 101 -1.63 4.81 -6.21
N PHE A 102 -0.71 4.89 -7.17
CA PHE A 102 -0.94 5.49 -8.49
C PHE A 102 -2.13 4.85 -9.22
N ILE A 103 -2.15 3.53 -9.34
CA ILE A 103 -3.23 2.81 -10.02
C ILE A 103 -4.54 2.94 -9.25
N GLY A 104 -4.49 2.79 -7.91
CA GLY A 104 -5.66 2.89 -7.05
C GLY A 104 -6.31 4.26 -7.13
N PHE A 105 -5.51 5.32 -7.01
CA PHE A 105 -6.03 6.68 -7.09
C PHE A 105 -6.55 7.04 -8.48
N HIS A 106 -5.88 6.59 -9.56
CA HIS A 106 -6.40 6.75 -10.91
C HIS A 106 -7.79 6.12 -11.07
N LYS A 107 -7.98 4.88 -10.59
CA LYS A 107 -9.29 4.21 -10.64
C LYS A 107 -10.34 4.96 -9.81
N LEU A 108 -9.96 5.42 -8.61
CA LEU A 108 -10.82 6.19 -7.73
C LEU A 108 -11.25 7.51 -8.39
N ALA A 109 -10.32 8.27 -8.94
CA ALA A 109 -10.58 9.52 -9.63
C ALA A 109 -11.52 9.34 -10.84
N CYS A 110 -11.31 8.27 -11.62
CA CYS A 110 -12.25 7.90 -12.68
C CYS A 110 -13.65 7.57 -12.15
N LYS A 111 -13.73 6.87 -11.03
CA LYS A 111 -15.00 6.43 -10.43
C LYS A 111 -15.82 7.59 -9.91
N VAL A 112 -15.18 8.65 -9.39
CA VAL A 112 -15.84 9.89 -8.95
C VAL A 112 -16.10 10.89 -10.10
N GLY A 113 -15.82 10.51 -11.34
CA GLY A 113 -16.21 11.27 -12.53
C GLY A 113 -15.12 12.12 -13.18
N LEU A 114 -13.88 12.13 -12.65
CA LEU A 114 -12.76 12.80 -13.31
C LEU A 114 -12.41 12.09 -14.62
N ARG A 115 -12.03 12.87 -15.65
CA ARG A 115 -11.75 12.34 -17.00
C ARG A 115 -10.55 13.04 -17.64
N GLY A 116 -10.02 12.41 -18.68
CA GLY A 116 -8.94 12.97 -19.48
C GLY A 116 -7.56 12.88 -18.82
N ARG A 117 -6.63 13.68 -19.32
CA ARG A 117 -5.21 13.66 -18.87
C ARG A 117 -5.02 14.05 -17.39
N TRP A 118 -5.89 14.87 -16.84
CA TRP A 118 -5.82 15.35 -15.46
C TRP A 118 -5.97 14.24 -14.44
N VAL A 119 -6.63 13.14 -14.76
CA VAL A 119 -6.71 11.95 -13.89
C VAL A 119 -5.33 11.34 -13.67
N TRP A 120 -4.50 11.29 -14.72
CA TRP A 120 -3.14 10.78 -14.66
C TRP A 120 -2.23 11.69 -13.84
N VAL A 121 -2.37 13.00 -14.03
CA VAL A 121 -1.64 14.00 -13.24
C VAL A 121 -2.02 13.88 -11.77
N ALA A 122 -3.31 13.82 -11.44
CA ALA A 122 -3.77 13.67 -10.06
C ALA A 122 -3.27 12.36 -9.41
N ALA A 123 -3.29 11.26 -10.14
CA ALA A 123 -2.78 9.98 -9.66
C ALA A 123 -1.26 10.02 -9.40
N MET A 124 -0.51 10.69 -10.27
CA MET A 124 0.93 10.87 -10.09
C MET A 124 1.24 11.79 -8.90
N LEU A 125 0.49 12.89 -8.74
CA LEU A 125 0.61 13.78 -7.59
C LEU A 125 0.27 13.09 -6.27
N TYR A 126 -0.71 12.16 -6.27
CA TYR A 126 -1.00 11.35 -5.10
C TYR A 126 0.18 10.46 -4.72
N ALA A 127 0.71 9.70 -5.70
CA ALA A 127 1.83 8.81 -5.48
C ALA A 127 3.12 9.54 -5.09
N LEU A 128 3.38 10.72 -5.67
CA LEU A 128 4.59 11.52 -5.46
C LEU A 128 4.36 12.73 -4.56
N SER A 129 3.32 12.72 -3.74
CA SER A 129 3.10 13.84 -2.82
C SER A 129 4.27 13.99 -1.85
N PRO A 130 4.61 15.22 -1.39
CA PRO A 130 5.70 15.42 -0.43
C PRO A 130 5.56 14.56 0.82
N ARG A 131 4.33 14.38 1.31
CA ARG A 131 4.05 13.49 2.45
C ARG A 131 4.39 12.03 2.12
N THR A 132 3.98 11.55 0.94
CA THR A 132 4.30 10.18 0.51
C THR A 132 5.81 9.96 0.45
N LEU A 133 6.54 10.86 -0.23
CA LEU A 133 7.98 10.69 -0.42
C LEU A 133 8.76 10.78 0.88
N SER A 134 8.42 11.73 1.77
CA SER A 134 9.09 11.86 3.07
C SER A 134 8.84 10.65 3.98
N THR A 135 7.63 10.09 3.94
CA THR A 135 7.28 8.93 4.78
C THR A 135 7.81 7.63 4.19
N LEU A 136 7.79 7.49 2.86
CA LEU A 136 8.26 6.28 2.17
C LEU A 136 9.72 5.95 2.51
N THR A 137 10.58 6.96 2.58
CA THR A 137 12.00 6.79 2.86
C THR A 137 12.32 6.63 4.35
N ALA A 138 11.41 7.03 5.23
CA ALA A 138 11.59 6.94 6.68
C ALA A 138 10.88 5.72 7.28
N ILE A 139 9.63 5.48 6.85
CA ILE A 139 8.72 4.46 7.41
C ILE A 139 7.81 3.96 6.28
N SER A 140 8.29 3.09 5.40
CA SER A 140 7.51 2.58 4.27
C SER A 140 6.24 1.84 4.70
N SER A 141 6.25 1.23 5.88
CA SER A 141 5.10 0.58 6.51
C SER A 141 3.95 1.54 6.86
N GLU A 142 4.22 2.84 7.01
CA GLU A 142 3.19 3.86 7.18
C GLU A 142 2.63 4.33 5.84
N THR A 143 3.48 4.40 4.82
CA THR A 143 3.07 4.79 3.46
C THR A 143 2.18 3.73 2.81
N TRP A 144 2.41 2.47 3.09
CA TRP A 144 1.70 1.35 2.48
C TRP A 144 0.18 1.40 2.67
N PRO A 145 -0.38 1.57 3.90
CA PRO A 145 -1.81 1.77 4.10
C PRO A 145 -2.38 2.96 3.34
N VAL A 146 -1.65 4.09 3.28
CA VAL A 146 -2.09 5.27 2.52
C VAL A 146 -2.23 4.94 1.04
N MET A 147 -1.30 4.19 0.45
CA MET A 147 -1.36 3.78 -0.96
C MET A 147 -2.48 2.75 -1.23
N LEU A 148 -2.91 2.00 -0.22
CA LEU A 148 -4.03 1.08 -0.31
C LEU A 148 -5.40 1.75 -0.06
N ALA A 149 -5.46 2.93 0.55
CA ALA A 149 -6.71 3.63 0.86
C ALA A 149 -7.67 3.78 -0.34
N PRO A 150 -7.22 4.15 -1.56
CA PRO A 150 -8.11 4.21 -2.72
C PRO A 150 -8.81 2.88 -3.04
N TRP A 151 -8.16 1.74 -2.77
CA TRP A 151 -8.70 0.42 -3.02
C TRP A 151 -9.76 0.02 -1.98
N VAL A 152 -9.63 0.50 -0.74
CA VAL A 152 -10.66 0.36 0.31
C VAL A 152 -11.91 1.15 -0.07
N ILE A 153 -11.75 2.36 -0.61
CA ILE A 153 -12.85 3.27 -0.95
C ILE A 153 -13.63 2.80 -2.20
N LEU A 154 -12.92 2.30 -3.21
CA LEU A 154 -13.47 1.98 -4.53
C LEU A 154 -14.74 1.12 -4.53
N PRO A 155 -14.84 0.01 -3.76
CA PRO A 155 -16.03 -0.83 -3.72
C PRO A 155 -17.25 -0.07 -3.19
N PHE A 156 -17.06 0.82 -2.22
CA PHE A 156 -18.16 1.56 -1.57
C PHE A 156 -18.72 2.72 -2.43
N LEU A 157 -18.14 2.98 -3.59
CA LEU A 157 -18.68 3.91 -4.58
C LEU A 157 -19.61 3.23 -5.60
N ASN A 158 -19.91 1.95 -5.46
CA ASN A 158 -20.88 1.27 -6.30
C ASN A 158 -22.30 1.78 -6.02
N ALA A 159 -23.17 1.85 -7.04
CA ALA A 159 -24.52 2.37 -6.90
C ALA A 159 -25.35 1.58 -5.88
N LYS A 160 -25.29 0.25 -5.94
CA LYS A 160 -25.86 -0.66 -4.96
C LYS A 160 -24.72 -1.32 -4.19
N LEU A 161 -24.75 -1.21 -2.87
CA LEU A 161 -23.78 -1.84 -2.00
C LEU A 161 -24.25 -3.24 -1.63
N THR A 162 -23.32 -4.17 -1.69
CA THR A 162 -23.51 -5.59 -1.40
C THR A 162 -22.43 -6.09 -0.44
N TRP A 163 -22.61 -7.27 0.12
CA TRP A 163 -21.58 -7.93 0.94
C TRP A 163 -20.28 -8.19 0.15
N ARG A 164 -20.38 -8.33 -1.19
CA ARG A 164 -19.21 -8.47 -2.07
C ARG A 164 -18.35 -7.21 -2.09
N ASP A 165 -18.96 -6.03 -1.97
CA ASP A 165 -18.24 -4.77 -1.89
C ASP A 165 -17.52 -4.65 -0.55
N ALA A 166 -18.15 -5.11 0.53
CA ALA A 166 -17.49 -5.20 1.83
C ALA A 166 -16.28 -6.15 1.78
N ALA A 167 -16.47 -7.36 1.26
CA ALA A 167 -15.36 -8.32 1.10
C ALA A 167 -14.23 -7.77 0.22
N ALA A 168 -14.56 -7.09 -0.89
CA ALA A 168 -13.56 -6.46 -1.76
C ALA A 168 -12.79 -5.32 -1.06
N ALA A 169 -13.42 -4.61 -0.13
CA ALA A 169 -12.76 -3.58 0.67
C ALA A 169 -11.91 -4.16 1.82
N THR A 170 -12.24 -5.35 2.32
CA THR A 170 -11.47 -6.05 3.36
C THR A 170 -10.10 -6.51 2.83
N ILE A 171 -10.01 -6.92 1.56
CA ILE A 171 -8.74 -7.38 0.96
C ILE A 171 -7.62 -6.34 1.10
N PRO A 172 -7.76 -5.07 0.64
CA PRO A 172 -6.72 -4.09 0.83
C PRO A 172 -6.43 -3.77 2.30
N VAL A 173 -7.41 -3.86 3.21
CA VAL A 173 -7.18 -3.70 4.65
C VAL A 173 -6.31 -4.83 5.18
N ALA A 174 -6.61 -6.09 4.84
CA ALA A 174 -5.78 -7.23 5.21
C ALA A 174 -4.34 -7.11 4.66
N LEU A 175 -4.17 -6.52 3.48
CA LEU A 175 -2.86 -6.26 2.88
C LEU A 175 -2.08 -5.12 3.56
N MET A 176 -2.70 -4.29 4.39
CA MET A 176 -1.99 -3.20 5.09
C MET A 176 -0.98 -3.71 6.11
N GLY A 177 -1.14 -4.94 6.58
CA GLY A 177 -0.34 -5.49 7.67
C GLY A 177 -0.74 -4.88 9.03
N ALA A 178 -0.11 -5.35 10.09
CA ALA A 178 -0.41 -4.90 11.46
C ALA A 178 0.71 -4.02 12.05
N VAL A 179 1.55 -3.40 11.21
CA VAL A 179 2.69 -2.61 11.68
C VAL A 179 2.27 -1.25 12.22
N ASN A 180 1.40 -0.54 11.51
CA ASN A 180 1.01 0.82 11.85
C ASN A 180 -0.52 0.93 11.92
N ALA A 181 -1.06 0.72 13.14
CA ALA A 181 -2.49 0.80 13.39
C ALA A 181 -3.07 2.18 13.06
N THR A 182 -2.33 3.26 13.38
CA THR A 182 -2.78 4.64 13.12
C THR A 182 -2.93 4.90 11.62
N ALA A 183 -1.96 4.50 10.81
CA ALA A 183 -2.02 4.66 9.36
C ALA A 183 -3.15 3.79 8.76
N THR A 184 -3.33 2.57 9.26
CA THR A 184 -4.41 1.67 8.82
C THR A 184 -5.78 2.26 9.12
N ILE A 185 -6.01 2.74 10.34
CA ILE A 185 -7.27 3.40 10.74
C ILE A 185 -7.50 4.64 9.87
N ALA A 186 -6.49 5.51 9.72
CA ALA A 186 -6.59 6.71 8.91
C ALA A 186 -6.96 6.40 7.45
N ALA A 187 -6.40 5.34 6.87
CA ALA A 187 -6.72 4.90 5.51
C ALA A 187 -8.16 4.39 5.36
N CYS A 188 -8.76 3.88 6.45
CA CYS A 188 -10.13 3.38 6.47
C CYS A 188 -11.18 4.47 6.73
N ILE A 189 -10.82 5.60 7.35
CA ILE A 189 -11.76 6.68 7.70
C ILE A 189 -12.62 7.14 6.50
N PRO A 190 -12.07 7.42 5.30
CA PRO A 190 -12.89 7.88 4.18
C PRO A 190 -13.96 6.86 3.77
N ALA A 191 -13.63 5.57 3.81
CA ALA A 191 -14.57 4.49 3.53
C ALA A 191 -15.69 4.43 4.57
N ALA A 192 -15.35 4.55 5.86
CA ALA A 192 -16.32 4.62 6.95
C ALA A 192 -17.26 5.83 6.80
N VAL A 193 -16.73 7.01 6.47
CA VAL A 193 -17.53 8.22 6.21
C VAL A 193 -18.51 8.01 5.06
N ILE A 194 -18.09 7.38 3.96
CA ILE A 194 -18.98 7.08 2.83
C ILE A 194 -20.10 6.12 3.25
N LEU A 195 -19.78 5.08 4.02
CA LEU A 195 -20.79 4.12 4.51
C LEU A 195 -21.81 4.80 5.43
N LEU A 196 -21.36 5.65 6.35
CA LEU A 196 -22.23 6.44 7.23
C LEU A 196 -23.12 7.40 6.43
N TYR A 197 -22.54 8.15 5.50
CA TYR A 197 -23.28 9.07 4.64
C TYR A 197 -24.37 8.34 3.83
N ARG A 198 -24.05 7.17 3.31
CA ARG A 198 -24.99 6.34 2.54
C ARG A 198 -25.96 5.56 3.41
N ARG A 199 -25.87 5.64 4.74
CA ARG A 199 -26.65 4.85 5.70
C ARG A 199 -26.61 3.35 5.41
N ALA A 200 -25.45 2.87 4.94
CA ALA A 200 -25.25 1.49 4.51
C ALA A 200 -24.81 0.62 5.70
N PHE A 201 -25.68 0.46 6.70
CA PHE A 201 -25.34 -0.20 7.97
C PHE A 201 -25.02 -1.69 7.81
N THR A 202 -25.76 -2.43 6.95
CA THR A 202 -25.54 -3.87 6.75
C THR A 202 -24.19 -4.17 6.07
N PRO A 203 -23.86 -3.58 4.88
CA PRO A 203 -22.54 -3.75 4.29
C PRO A 203 -21.42 -3.17 5.15
N GLY A 204 -21.71 -2.11 5.91
CA GLY A 204 -20.75 -1.51 6.82
C GLY A 204 -20.41 -2.43 7.99
N ALA A 205 -21.41 -3.04 8.62
CA ALA A 205 -21.19 -4.03 9.66
C ALA A 205 -20.43 -5.26 9.15
N ALA A 206 -20.76 -5.76 7.96
CA ALA A 206 -20.05 -6.87 7.35
C ALA A 206 -18.57 -6.53 7.08
N TRP A 207 -18.27 -5.29 6.72
CA TRP A 207 -16.90 -4.84 6.52
C TRP A 207 -16.11 -4.68 7.82
N LEU A 208 -16.76 -4.22 8.89
CA LEU A 208 -16.09 -4.02 10.18
C LEU A 208 -15.85 -5.33 10.93
N LEU A 209 -16.61 -6.39 10.62
CA LEU A 209 -16.53 -7.69 11.28
C LEU A 209 -15.66 -8.72 10.52
N GLY A 210 -15.31 -8.46 9.26
CA GLY A 210 -14.44 -9.31 8.43
C GLY A 210 -13.03 -8.87 8.42
#